data_0c316a23ffbcddcd8baa352e1a9b74de
#
_entry.id   0c316a23ffbcddcd8baa352e1a9b74de
#
_cell.length_a   1.000
_cell.length_b   1.000
_cell.length_c   1.000
_cell.angle_alpha   90.00
_cell.angle_beta   90.00
_cell.angle_gamma   90.00
#
_symmetry.space_group_name_H-M   'P 1'
#
loop_
_entity.id
_entity.type
_entity.pdbx_description
1 polymer ?
#
loop_
_entity_poly.entity_id
_entity_poly.type
_entity_poly.pdbx_seq_one_letter_code
_entity_poly.pdbx_strand_id
1 'polypeptide(L)'
;MLVLKELSFRQKEYLIREKIPFIVDGKQIYLPFMAVYLQERCSAEKKTREEILPSAQMLLLHFIYGGAQELSTSQAAKDLELTPTSISRASRQLEEMGLLHIRKVGVQRIMQSEDSPKTLFQKAGDKLLNPIKRTVYIPKELVGTELLESGYSALAEYSMLNTPNVRCYAAERISQWKDVMSNSLQNSQVQVAVEMWRYNPRKLSTRNIVDELSLALALREDADERVEEAVEEMLNELWRKIDGYRN
;
A
#
# COMPACT_ATOMS: atom_id res chain seq x y z
N MET A 1 14.91 -23.33 39.83
CA MET A 1 15.04 -22.37 38.70
C MET A 1 14.65 -23.11 37.44
N LEU A 2 13.75 -22.54 36.67
CA LEU A 2 13.28 -23.11 35.38
C LEU A 2 14.10 -22.52 34.24
N VAL A 3 14.58 -23.35 33.32
CA VAL A 3 15.22 -22.92 32.08
C VAL A 3 14.30 -23.36 30.93
N LEU A 4 13.79 -22.40 30.15
CA LEU A 4 12.75 -22.60 29.15
C LEU A 4 13.22 -22.02 27.81
N LYS A 5 12.85 -22.66 26.72
CA LYS A 5 13.10 -22.13 25.35
C LYS A 5 12.11 -21.03 24.98
N GLU A 6 10.85 -21.24 25.37
CA GLU A 6 9.77 -20.30 25.12
C GLU A 6 8.80 -20.27 26.29
N LEU A 7 8.07 -19.15 26.42
CA LEU A 7 7.13 -18.92 27.50
C LEU A 7 5.94 -18.12 26.99
N SER A 8 4.72 -18.64 27.14
CA SER A 8 3.52 -17.90 26.80
C SER A 8 3.25 -16.78 27.81
N PHE A 9 2.50 -15.75 27.41
CA PHE A 9 2.16 -14.62 28.28
C PHE A 9 1.50 -15.06 29.58
N ARG A 10 0.54 -15.98 29.55
CA ARG A 10 -0.16 -16.51 30.74
C ARG A 10 0.78 -17.28 31.69
N GLN A 11 1.68 -18.09 31.13
CA GLN A 11 2.68 -18.82 31.93
C GLN A 11 3.66 -17.85 32.59
N LYS A 12 4.07 -16.81 31.88
CA LYS A 12 4.93 -15.75 32.39
C LYS A 12 4.30 -15.02 33.57
N GLU A 13 3.05 -14.56 33.43
CA GLU A 13 2.31 -13.92 34.53
C GLU A 13 2.19 -14.82 35.76
N TYR A 14 1.88 -16.09 35.55
CA TYR A 14 1.81 -17.07 36.62
C TYR A 14 3.15 -17.19 37.37
N LEU A 15 4.27 -17.39 36.65
CA LEU A 15 5.60 -17.54 37.26
C LEU A 15 6.06 -16.29 38.02
N ILE A 16 5.75 -15.09 37.49
CA ILE A 16 6.05 -13.83 38.16
C ILE A 16 5.20 -13.68 39.43
N ARG A 17 3.91 -13.96 39.37
CA ARG A 17 3.00 -13.87 40.51
C ARG A 17 3.40 -14.81 41.64
N GLU A 18 3.78 -16.03 41.28
CA GLU A 18 4.23 -17.06 42.24
C GLU A 18 5.72 -16.89 42.63
N LYS A 19 6.38 -15.83 42.14
CA LYS A 19 7.81 -15.53 42.41
C LYS A 19 8.75 -16.71 42.08
N ILE A 20 8.40 -17.51 41.08
CA ILE A 20 9.20 -18.65 40.65
C ILE A 20 10.34 -18.15 39.73
N PRO A 21 11.64 -18.39 40.07
CA PRO A 21 12.72 -17.96 39.24
C PRO A 21 12.79 -18.76 37.94
N PHE A 22 12.94 -18.04 36.81
CA PHE A 22 13.05 -18.65 35.49
C PHE A 22 13.99 -17.89 34.55
N ILE A 23 14.50 -18.61 33.58
CA ILE A 23 15.30 -18.09 32.45
C ILE A 23 14.65 -18.55 31.17
N VAL A 24 14.43 -17.62 30.23
CA VAL A 24 14.08 -17.91 28.85
C VAL A 24 15.29 -17.57 28.01
N ASP A 25 15.84 -18.58 27.34
CA ASP A 25 17.09 -18.47 26.61
C ASP A 25 17.06 -17.31 25.58
N GLY A 26 18.07 -16.44 25.65
CA GLY A 26 18.19 -15.26 24.78
C GLY A 26 17.07 -14.20 24.90
N LYS A 27 16.15 -14.31 25.89
CA LYS A 27 14.98 -13.42 25.97
C LYS A 27 14.78 -12.77 27.35
N GLN A 28 14.92 -13.53 28.45
CA GLN A 28 14.50 -13.03 29.76
C GLN A 28 15.09 -13.82 30.91
N ILE A 29 15.47 -13.10 31.98
CA ILE A 29 15.87 -13.67 33.28
C ILE A 29 15.01 -13.03 34.37
N TYR A 30 14.40 -13.87 35.23
CA TYR A 30 13.64 -13.44 36.41
C TYR A 30 14.18 -14.16 37.66
N LEU A 31 14.83 -13.40 38.53
CA LEU A 31 15.45 -13.88 39.80
C LEU A 31 14.93 -13.01 40.95
N PRO A 32 13.76 -13.35 41.53
CA PRO A 32 13.12 -12.50 42.56
C PRO A 32 13.92 -12.36 43.82
N PHE A 33 14.74 -13.38 44.17
CA PHE A 33 15.60 -13.36 45.35
C PHE A 33 16.80 -12.40 45.23
N MET A 34 17.15 -12.00 44.01
CA MET A 34 18.20 -11.02 43.74
C MET A 34 17.65 -9.63 43.43
N ALA A 35 16.32 -9.42 43.49
CA ALA A 35 15.62 -8.24 43.01
C ALA A 35 15.98 -7.89 41.56
N VAL A 36 16.37 -8.89 40.74
CA VAL A 36 16.79 -8.71 39.35
C VAL A 36 15.68 -9.20 38.43
N TYR A 37 15.23 -8.29 37.60
CA TYR A 37 14.37 -8.56 36.47
C TYR A 37 15.07 -7.99 35.22
N LEU A 38 15.81 -8.86 34.55
CA LEU A 38 16.45 -8.52 33.28
C LEU A 38 15.56 -9.03 32.16
N GLN A 39 14.97 -8.12 31.45
CA GLN A 39 14.33 -8.36 30.17
C GLN A 39 15.19 -7.67 29.12
N GLU A 40 15.70 -8.44 28.17
CA GLU A 40 16.20 -7.84 26.97
C GLU A 40 15.06 -7.05 26.38
N ARG A 41 15.10 -5.72 26.52
CA ARG A 41 14.40 -4.89 25.55
C ARG A 41 15.18 -5.12 24.26
N CYS A 42 14.79 -6.13 23.51
CA CYS A 42 14.96 -6.01 22.09
C CYS A 42 14.37 -4.64 21.79
N SER A 43 15.21 -3.61 21.61
CA SER A 43 14.86 -2.57 20.66
C SER A 43 14.45 -3.44 19.50
N ALA A 44 13.11 -3.51 19.26
CA ALA A 44 12.63 -4.27 18.12
C ALA A 44 13.62 -3.91 17.05
N GLU A 45 14.49 -4.88 16.64
CA GLU A 45 15.14 -4.75 15.36
C GLU A 45 14.02 -4.21 14.55
N LYS A 46 14.20 -3.00 14.03
CA LYS A 46 13.21 -2.42 13.15
C LYS A 46 13.04 -3.54 12.14
N LYS A 47 12.00 -4.40 12.34
CA LYS A 47 11.55 -5.28 11.30
C LYS A 47 11.33 -4.28 10.22
N THR A 48 12.25 -4.21 9.29
CA THR A 48 12.07 -3.51 8.03
C THR A 48 10.72 -4.02 7.64
N ARG A 49 9.70 -3.16 7.73
CA ARG A 49 8.34 -3.60 7.42
C ARG A 49 8.48 -4.15 6.03
N GLU A 50 8.37 -5.46 5.89
CA GLU A 50 8.49 -6.15 4.61
C GLU A 50 7.47 -5.56 3.64
N GLU A 51 6.36 -5.04 4.19
CA GLU A 51 5.30 -4.37 3.43
C GLU A 51 5.44 -2.84 3.43
N ILE A 52 5.33 -2.26 2.25
CA ILE A 52 5.30 -0.81 2.05
C ILE A 52 4.04 -0.20 2.69
N LEU A 53 4.15 1.00 3.27
CA LEU A 53 2.99 1.74 3.73
C LEU A 53 2.14 2.22 2.54
N PRO A 54 0.79 2.22 2.62
CA PRO A 54 -0.04 2.75 1.55
C PRO A 54 0.31 4.19 1.14
N SER A 55 0.68 5.04 2.11
CA SER A 55 1.16 6.40 1.83
C SER A 55 2.53 6.45 1.16
N ALA A 56 3.40 5.47 1.43
CA ALA A 56 4.70 5.38 0.77
C ALA A 56 4.55 4.87 -0.65
N GLN A 57 3.67 3.88 -0.88
CA GLN A 57 3.32 3.45 -2.23
C GLN A 57 2.73 4.58 -3.04
N MET A 58 1.73 5.30 -2.52
CA MET A 58 1.12 6.43 -3.22
C MET A 58 2.15 7.52 -3.54
N LEU A 59 3.07 7.81 -2.62
CA LEU A 59 4.17 8.75 -2.84
C LEU A 59 5.13 8.27 -3.93
N LEU A 60 5.50 6.99 -3.95
CA LEU A 60 6.35 6.40 -4.98
C LEU A 60 5.70 6.48 -6.36
N LEU A 61 4.43 6.08 -6.46
CA LEU A 61 3.68 6.14 -7.72
C LEU A 61 3.54 7.59 -8.23
N HIS A 62 3.26 8.54 -7.33
CA HIS A 62 3.22 9.97 -7.66
C HIS A 62 4.58 10.46 -8.19
N PHE A 63 5.68 10.05 -7.56
CA PHE A 63 7.03 10.38 -8.01
C PHE A 63 7.31 9.81 -9.42
N ILE A 64 6.89 8.58 -9.68
CA ILE A 64 7.03 7.90 -10.97
C ILE A 64 6.23 8.64 -12.06
N TYR A 65 4.97 8.98 -11.81
CA TYR A 65 4.13 9.72 -12.76
C TYR A 65 4.65 11.12 -13.07
N GLY A 66 5.26 11.77 -12.07
CA GLY A 66 5.84 13.09 -12.24
C GLY A 66 7.03 13.11 -13.22
N GLY A 67 7.60 11.94 -13.55
CA GLY A 67 8.78 11.81 -14.42
C GLY A 67 9.98 12.62 -13.90
N ALA A 68 9.83 13.28 -12.76
CA ALA A 68 10.83 14.16 -12.17
C ALA A 68 11.93 13.34 -11.51
N GLN A 69 13.17 13.79 -11.68
CA GLN A 69 14.29 13.24 -10.94
C GLN A 69 14.28 13.71 -9.48
N GLU A 70 13.60 14.82 -9.20
CA GLU A 70 13.52 15.46 -7.90
C GLU A 70 12.08 15.91 -7.57
N LEU A 71 11.65 15.67 -6.32
CA LEU A 71 10.37 16.13 -5.79
C LEU A 71 10.54 16.59 -4.34
N SER A 72 10.08 17.79 -4.00
CA SER A 72 10.10 18.23 -2.60
C SER A 72 9.01 17.54 -1.79
N THR A 73 9.31 17.21 -0.51
CA THR A 73 8.33 16.62 0.40
C THR A 73 7.13 17.53 0.65
N SER A 74 7.31 18.85 0.59
CA SER A 74 6.23 19.83 0.74
C SER A 74 5.30 19.87 -0.47
N GLN A 75 5.83 19.72 -1.68
CA GLN A 75 5.01 19.63 -2.89
C GLN A 75 4.21 18.32 -2.89
N ALA A 76 4.88 17.19 -2.65
CA ALA A 76 4.20 15.90 -2.55
C ALA A 76 3.08 15.89 -1.50
N ALA A 77 3.28 16.57 -0.35
CA ALA A 77 2.25 16.70 0.68
C ALA A 77 0.99 17.43 0.16
N LYS A 78 1.17 18.48 -0.63
CA LYS A 78 0.07 19.24 -1.24
C LYS A 78 -0.64 18.42 -2.31
N ASP A 79 0.10 17.83 -3.24
CA ASP A 79 -0.46 17.10 -4.37
C ASP A 79 -1.27 15.88 -3.93
N LEU A 80 -0.75 15.15 -2.94
CA LEU A 80 -1.39 13.96 -2.39
C LEU A 80 -2.37 14.23 -1.26
N GLU A 81 -2.50 15.50 -0.82
CA GLU A 81 -3.29 15.90 0.36
C GLU A 81 -2.96 15.08 1.62
N LEU A 82 -1.68 14.78 1.79
CA LEU A 82 -1.17 14.07 2.95
C LEU A 82 -0.57 15.04 3.98
N THR A 83 -0.64 14.64 5.26
CA THR A 83 0.01 15.42 6.30
C THR A 83 1.54 15.39 6.16
N PRO A 84 2.26 16.45 6.60
CA PRO A 84 3.73 16.45 6.59
C PRO A 84 4.34 15.25 7.32
N THR A 85 3.69 14.79 8.40
CA THR A 85 4.11 13.59 9.14
C THR A 85 3.97 12.33 8.31
N SER A 86 2.87 12.17 7.55
CA SER A 86 2.65 11.03 6.66
C SER A 86 3.70 10.99 5.55
N ILE A 87 3.97 12.13 4.90
CA ILE A 87 5.01 12.25 3.88
C ILE A 87 6.41 11.96 4.45
N SER A 88 6.71 12.48 5.65
CA SER A 88 8.01 12.22 6.29
C SER A 88 8.22 10.74 6.62
N ARG A 89 7.17 10.01 6.99
CA ARG A 89 7.24 8.55 7.22
C ARG A 89 7.35 7.80 5.90
N ALA A 90 6.55 8.18 4.91
CA ALA A 90 6.55 7.59 3.58
C ALA A 90 7.92 7.72 2.91
N SER A 91 8.46 8.95 2.85
CA SER A 91 9.76 9.22 2.22
C SER A 91 10.91 8.48 2.93
N ARG A 92 10.89 8.41 4.27
CA ARG A 92 11.89 7.65 5.01
C ARG A 92 11.82 6.16 4.69
N GLN A 93 10.62 5.57 4.60
CA GLN A 93 10.49 4.17 4.22
C GLN A 93 11.04 3.91 2.82
N LEU A 94 10.75 4.79 1.85
CA LEU A 94 11.28 4.67 0.49
C LEU A 94 12.80 4.79 0.43
N GLU A 95 13.39 5.63 1.30
CA GLU A 95 14.85 5.73 1.46
C GLU A 95 15.43 4.47 2.10
N GLU A 96 14.84 3.96 3.18
CA GLU A 96 15.24 2.70 3.83
C GLU A 96 15.12 1.49 2.88
N MET A 97 14.21 1.53 1.91
CA MET A 97 14.07 0.52 0.85
C MET A 97 15.05 0.70 -0.32
N GLY A 98 15.84 1.78 -0.32
CA GLY A 98 16.79 2.11 -1.39
C GLY A 98 16.13 2.52 -2.71
N LEU A 99 14.87 3.00 -2.68
CA LEU A 99 14.12 3.43 -3.85
C LEU A 99 14.31 4.92 -4.15
N LEU A 100 14.40 5.75 -3.12
CA LEU A 100 14.63 7.18 -3.22
C LEU A 100 15.75 7.62 -2.28
N HIS A 101 16.43 8.70 -2.63
CA HIS A 101 17.39 9.40 -1.77
C HIS A 101 16.80 10.71 -1.28
N ILE A 102 17.05 11.08 -0.02
CA ILE A 102 16.57 12.33 0.56
C ILE A 102 17.73 13.28 0.79
N ARG A 103 17.72 14.39 0.07
CA ARG A 103 18.68 15.50 0.22
C ARG A 103 18.03 16.66 0.97
N LYS A 104 18.74 17.28 1.89
CA LYS A 104 18.32 18.52 2.53
C LYS A 104 18.88 19.71 1.77
N VAL A 105 18.02 20.66 1.40
CA VAL A 105 18.38 21.93 0.80
C VAL A 105 17.76 23.05 1.63
N GLY A 106 18.56 23.63 2.53
CA GLY A 106 18.05 24.54 3.56
C GLY A 106 17.05 23.85 4.48
N VAL A 107 15.81 24.34 4.54
CA VAL A 107 14.71 23.77 5.32
C VAL A 107 13.91 22.72 4.56
N GLN A 108 14.13 22.58 3.25
CA GLN A 108 13.40 21.65 2.39
C GLN A 108 14.10 20.29 2.33
N ARG A 109 13.27 19.24 2.23
CA ARG A 109 13.72 17.89 1.90
C ARG A 109 13.30 17.57 0.48
N ILE A 110 14.27 17.18 -0.34
CA ILE A 110 14.06 16.83 -1.74
C ILE A 110 14.31 15.33 -1.86
N MET A 111 13.34 14.64 -2.40
CA MET A 111 13.43 13.22 -2.80
C MET A 111 13.96 13.19 -4.23
N GLN A 112 14.89 12.29 -4.50
CA GLN A 112 15.50 12.13 -5.81
C GLN A 112 15.75 10.64 -6.12
N SER A 113 15.83 10.30 -7.40
CA SER A 113 16.24 8.98 -7.88
C SER A 113 17.03 9.13 -9.18
N GLU A 114 18.05 8.29 -9.33
CA GLU A 114 18.80 8.16 -10.59
C GLU A 114 18.17 7.10 -11.52
N ASP A 115 17.29 6.27 -10.95
CA ASP A 115 16.60 5.23 -11.70
C ASP A 115 15.55 5.82 -12.65
N SER A 116 15.33 5.17 -13.79
CA SER A 116 14.18 5.50 -14.64
C SER A 116 12.86 5.14 -13.92
N PRO A 117 11.74 5.80 -14.27
CA PRO A 117 10.41 5.48 -13.72
C PRO A 117 10.07 4.00 -13.77
N LYS A 118 10.31 3.36 -14.92
CA LYS A 118 10.10 1.92 -15.11
C LYS A 118 11.00 1.08 -14.20
N THR A 119 12.29 1.40 -14.12
CA THR A 119 13.25 0.71 -13.25
C THR A 119 12.86 0.83 -11.78
N LEU A 120 12.44 2.03 -11.37
CA LEU A 120 12.02 2.31 -10.00
C LEU A 120 10.78 1.48 -9.61
N PHE A 121 9.79 1.38 -10.51
CA PHE A 121 8.62 0.53 -10.32
C PHE A 121 8.99 -0.94 -10.21
N GLN A 122 9.88 -1.43 -11.09
CA GLN A 122 10.36 -2.82 -11.09
C GLN A 122 11.16 -3.16 -9.83
N LYS A 123 12.04 -2.25 -9.36
CA LYS A 123 12.79 -2.44 -8.10
C LYS A 123 11.89 -2.51 -6.87
N ALA A 124 10.80 -1.74 -6.87
CA ALA A 124 9.80 -1.81 -5.80
C ALA A 124 9.01 -3.13 -5.83
N GLY A 125 8.68 -3.64 -7.02
CA GLY A 125 8.14 -4.96 -7.35
C GLY A 125 7.30 -5.62 -6.26
N ASP A 126 7.81 -6.72 -5.71
CA ASP A 126 7.11 -7.55 -4.71
C ASP A 126 6.81 -6.84 -3.39
N LYS A 127 7.45 -5.70 -3.11
CA LYS A 127 7.17 -4.91 -1.91
C LYS A 127 5.92 -4.04 -2.04
N LEU A 128 5.43 -3.83 -3.28
CA LEU A 128 4.23 -3.04 -3.54
C LEU A 128 2.96 -3.82 -3.15
N LEU A 129 2.06 -3.13 -2.47
CA LEU A 129 0.78 -3.68 -2.02
C LEU A 129 -0.23 -3.77 -3.17
N ASN A 130 -1.10 -4.76 -3.12
CA ASN A 130 -2.38 -4.65 -3.79
C ASN A 130 -3.18 -3.48 -3.17
N PRO A 131 -3.59 -2.47 -3.95
CA PRO A 131 -4.33 -1.32 -3.43
C PRO A 131 -5.68 -1.70 -2.85
N ILE A 132 -6.29 -2.79 -3.29
CA ILE A 132 -7.61 -3.25 -2.85
C ILE A 132 -7.50 -3.81 -1.43
N LYS A 133 -8.35 -3.31 -0.55
CA LYS A 133 -8.51 -3.81 0.82
C LYS A 133 -9.64 -4.82 0.93
N ARG A 134 -10.75 -4.55 0.26
CA ARG A 134 -11.91 -5.43 0.12
C ARG A 134 -12.83 -4.93 -0.99
N THR A 135 -13.69 -5.79 -1.49
CA THR A 135 -14.73 -5.47 -2.47
C THR A 135 -16.10 -5.63 -1.83
N VAL A 136 -17.02 -4.73 -2.16
CA VAL A 136 -18.43 -4.79 -1.78
C VAL A 136 -19.29 -4.51 -3.01
N TYR A 137 -20.60 -4.79 -2.92
CA TYR A 137 -21.54 -4.57 -4.01
C TYR A 137 -22.61 -3.60 -3.55
N ILE A 138 -22.91 -2.59 -4.38
CA ILE A 138 -23.92 -1.57 -4.13
C ILE A 138 -24.91 -1.50 -5.29
N PRO A 139 -26.14 -0.97 -5.08
CA PRO A 139 -27.05 -0.65 -6.17
C PRO A 139 -26.44 0.32 -7.21
N LYS A 140 -26.69 0.09 -8.49
CA LYS A 140 -26.16 0.93 -9.60
C LYS A 140 -26.54 2.39 -9.48
N GLU A 141 -27.73 2.68 -8.95
CA GLU A 141 -28.26 4.03 -8.78
C GLU A 141 -27.45 4.89 -7.82
N LEU A 142 -26.60 4.24 -6.99
CA LEU A 142 -25.74 4.91 -6.01
C LEU A 142 -24.33 5.23 -6.54
N VAL A 143 -24.08 4.95 -7.83
CA VAL A 143 -22.81 5.30 -8.47
C VAL A 143 -22.77 6.80 -8.69
N GLY A 144 -21.92 7.48 -7.93
CA GLY A 144 -21.70 8.92 -8.02
C GLY A 144 -20.34 9.27 -8.63
N THR A 145 -20.10 10.56 -8.80
CA THR A 145 -18.87 11.10 -9.38
C THR A 145 -17.63 10.91 -8.50
N GLU A 146 -17.83 10.54 -7.22
CA GLU A 146 -16.75 10.23 -6.28
C GLU A 146 -16.07 8.88 -6.56
N LEU A 147 -16.73 8.00 -7.32
CA LEU A 147 -16.20 6.71 -7.72
C LEU A 147 -15.35 6.83 -9.00
N LEU A 148 -14.27 6.07 -9.06
CA LEU A 148 -13.46 5.90 -10.26
C LEU A 148 -13.66 4.50 -10.82
N GLU A 149 -13.74 4.34 -12.12
CA GLU A 149 -13.73 3.01 -12.73
C GLU A 149 -12.44 2.27 -12.36
N SER A 150 -12.58 0.97 -12.03
CA SER A 150 -11.51 0.10 -11.53
C SER A 150 -11.64 -1.31 -12.10
N GLY A 151 -10.72 -2.19 -11.74
CA GLY A 151 -10.73 -3.58 -12.15
C GLY A 151 -10.85 -3.74 -13.66
N TYR A 152 -11.62 -4.72 -14.11
CA TYR A 152 -11.83 -4.96 -15.54
C TYR A 152 -12.56 -3.83 -16.27
N SER A 153 -13.37 -3.03 -15.57
CA SER A 153 -14.01 -1.85 -16.18
C SER A 153 -12.96 -0.81 -16.59
N ALA A 154 -11.98 -0.56 -15.73
CA ALA A 154 -10.88 0.32 -16.04
C ALA A 154 -9.95 -0.25 -17.11
N LEU A 155 -9.64 -1.55 -17.02
CA LEU A 155 -8.74 -2.21 -17.97
C LEU A 155 -9.33 -2.18 -19.40
N ALA A 156 -10.65 -2.31 -19.54
CA ALA A 156 -11.32 -2.19 -20.84
C ALA A 156 -11.17 -0.80 -21.50
N GLU A 157 -10.96 0.26 -20.71
CA GLU A 157 -10.69 1.61 -21.22
C GLU A 157 -9.22 1.81 -21.65
N TYR A 158 -8.32 0.97 -21.18
CA TYR A 158 -6.90 0.98 -21.51
C TYR A 158 -6.50 -0.07 -22.55
N SER A 159 -7.41 -0.98 -22.91
CA SER A 159 -7.12 -2.13 -23.77
C SER A 159 -8.29 -2.42 -24.71
N MET A 160 -8.14 -3.48 -25.53
CA MET A 160 -9.20 -3.97 -26.41
C MET A 160 -10.15 -4.99 -25.74
N LEU A 161 -10.07 -5.15 -24.41
CA LEU A 161 -10.96 -6.05 -23.68
C LEU A 161 -12.39 -5.48 -23.62
N ASN A 162 -13.36 -6.40 -23.62
CA ASN A 162 -14.77 -6.00 -23.48
C ASN A 162 -15.06 -5.55 -22.05
N THR A 163 -15.90 -4.53 -21.92
CA THR A 163 -16.41 -4.09 -20.62
C THR A 163 -17.17 -5.22 -19.92
N PRO A 164 -16.89 -5.48 -18.62
CA PRO A 164 -17.54 -6.55 -17.88
C PRO A 164 -19.03 -6.27 -17.63
N ASN A 165 -19.84 -7.34 -17.49
CA ASN A 165 -21.27 -7.22 -17.17
C ASN A 165 -21.55 -6.50 -15.84
N VAL A 166 -20.69 -6.71 -14.85
CA VAL A 166 -20.73 -6.02 -13.56
C VAL A 166 -19.60 -5.00 -13.54
N ARG A 167 -19.95 -3.72 -13.62
CA ARG A 167 -18.96 -2.66 -13.54
C ARG A 167 -18.29 -2.63 -12.16
N CYS A 168 -17.03 -2.27 -12.16
CA CYS A 168 -16.20 -2.17 -10.95
C CYS A 168 -15.72 -0.72 -10.78
N TYR A 169 -15.76 -0.26 -9.53
CA TYR A 169 -15.33 1.09 -9.15
C TYR A 169 -14.40 1.02 -7.94
N ALA A 170 -13.55 2.05 -7.78
CA ALA A 170 -12.69 2.23 -6.62
C ALA A 170 -13.15 3.41 -5.76
N ALA A 171 -13.04 3.25 -4.44
CA ALA A 171 -13.27 4.29 -3.45
C ALA A 171 -12.29 4.18 -2.29
N GLU A 172 -11.89 5.30 -1.69
CA GLU A 172 -11.13 5.30 -0.45
C GLU A 172 -11.98 4.84 0.73
N ARG A 173 -13.26 5.24 0.76
CA ARG A 173 -14.23 4.96 1.85
C ARG A 173 -15.53 4.45 1.27
N ILE A 174 -16.15 3.55 2.02
CA ILE A 174 -17.44 2.93 1.67
C ILE A 174 -18.48 3.08 2.79
N SER A 175 -18.19 3.92 3.79
CA SER A 175 -19.06 4.09 4.97
C SER A 175 -20.44 4.63 4.63
N GLN A 176 -20.57 5.44 3.56
CA GLN A 176 -21.83 5.98 3.09
C GLN A 176 -22.82 4.91 2.56
N TRP A 177 -22.33 3.73 2.18
CA TRP A 177 -23.16 2.65 1.66
C TRP A 177 -23.34 1.50 2.67
N LYS A 178 -22.97 1.69 3.95
CA LYS A 178 -22.98 0.65 4.96
C LYS A 178 -24.31 -0.10 5.08
N ASP A 179 -25.41 0.61 4.92
CA ASP A 179 -26.76 0.06 5.11
C ASP A 179 -27.31 -0.64 3.86
N VAL A 180 -26.70 -0.45 2.70
CA VAL A 180 -27.17 -0.97 1.40
C VAL A 180 -26.16 -1.85 0.68
N MET A 181 -24.91 -1.90 1.17
CA MET A 181 -23.87 -2.73 0.57
C MET A 181 -24.00 -4.20 0.98
N SER A 182 -23.64 -5.08 0.07
CA SER A 182 -23.46 -6.52 0.34
C SER A 182 -22.02 -6.96 0.11
N ASN A 183 -21.59 -8.03 0.80
CA ASN A 183 -20.26 -8.61 0.64
C ASN A 183 -20.17 -9.60 -0.54
N SER A 184 -21.31 -9.92 -1.17
CA SER A 184 -21.39 -10.79 -2.34
C SER A 184 -22.33 -10.23 -3.37
N LEU A 185 -22.06 -10.51 -4.65
CA LEU A 185 -22.94 -10.16 -5.75
C LEU A 185 -24.24 -10.97 -5.64
N GLN A 186 -25.36 -10.29 -5.52
CA GLN A 186 -26.69 -10.92 -5.44
C GLN A 186 -27.42 -10.85 -6.79
N ASN A 187 -27.28 -9.72 -7.50
CA ASN A 187 -27.91 -9.51 -8.79
C ASN A 187 -27.05 -8.61 -9.69
N SER A 188 -26.45 -9.22 -10.72
CA SER A 188 -25.58 -8.54 -11.68
C SER A 188 -26.27 -7.47 -12.52
N GLN A 189 -27.61 -7.49 -12.60
CA GLN A 189 -28.37 -6.52 -13.39
C GLN A 189 -28.52 -5.16 -12.69
N VAL A 190 -28.52 -5.16 -11.35
CA VAL A 190 -28.82 -3.96 -10.53
C VAL A 190 -27.69 -3.58 -9.58
N GLN A 191 -26.62 -4.35 -9.50
CA GLN A 191 -25.48 -4.07 -8.63
C GLN A 191 -24.19 -3.81 -9.42
N VAL A 192 -23.29 -3.06 -8.80
CA VAL A 192 -21.91 -2.84 -9.22
C VAL A 192 -20.97 -3.22 -8.10
N ALA A 193 -19.73 -3.58 -8.45
CA ALA A 193 -18.65 -3.81 -7.50
C ALA A 193 -18.00 -2.49 -7.11
N VAL A 194 -17.69 -2.32 -5.82
CA VAL A 194 -16.89 -1.20 -5.30
C VAL A 194 -15.74 -1.73 -4.48
N GLU A 195 -14.55 -1.47 -4.94
CA GLU A 195 -13.29 -1.79 -4.26
C GLU A 195 -12.94 -0.69 -3.27
N MET A 196 -12.86 -1.02 -1.99
CA MET A 196 -12.30 -0.12 -1.00
C MET A 196 -10.78 -0.18 -1.08
N TRP A 197 -10.15 0.93 -1.41
CA TRP A 197 -8.72 1.03 -1.57
C TRP A 197 -8.01 1.45 -0.27
N ARG A 198 -6.72 1.16 -0.18
CA ARG A 198 -5.84 1.48 0.96
C ARG A 198 -5.42 2.95 0.98
N TYR A 199 -5.58 3.66 -0.13
CA TYR A 199 -5.32 5.09 -0.31
C TYR A 199 -6.35 5.67 -1.30
N ASN A 200 -6.42 7.00 -1.35
CA ASN A 200 -7.37 7.69 -2.23
C ASN A 200 -6.98 7.52 -3.70
N PRO A 201 -7.75 6.77 -4.52
CA PRO A 201 -7.40 6.51 -5.92
C PRO A 201 -7.39 7.77 -6.78
N ARG A 202 -8.14 8.84 -6.39
CA ARG A 202 -8.18 10.11 -7.13
C ARG A 202 -6.87 10.87 -7.14
N LYS A 203 -5.96 10.60 -6.20
CA LYS A 203 -4.70 11.35 -6.08
C LYS A 203 -3.67 11.02 -7.15
N LEU A 204 -3.82 9.90 -7.81
CA LEU A 204 -2.95 9.46 -8.90
C LEU A 204 -3.67 9.50 -10.26
N SER A 205 -4.98 9.67 -10.26
CA SER A 205 -5.80 9.67 -11.48
C SER A 205 -6.03 11.08 -12.01
N THR A 206 -5.99 11.22 -13.33
CA THR A 206 -6.35 12.45 -14.06
C THR A 206 -7.72 12.37 -14.74
N ARG A 207 -8.38 11.20 -14.71
CA ARG A 207 -9.67 10.91 -15.31
C ARG A 207 -10.62 10.26 -14.29
N ASN A 208 -11.81 9.84 -14.73
CA ASN A 208 -12.74 9.06 -13.89
C ASN A 208 -12.39 7.56 -13.85
N ILE A 209 -11.13 7.21 -14.03
CA ILE A 209 -10.58 5.86 -14.07
C ILE A 209 -9.38 5.85 -13.13
N VAL A 210 -9.14 4.76 -12.42
CA VAL A 210 -7.93 4.59 -11.60
C VAL A 210 -6.67 4.64 -12.47
N ASP A 211 -5.55 5.04 -11.87
CA ASP A 211 -4.27 5.12 -12.57
C ASP A 211 -3.73 3.73 -12.96
N GLU A 212 -2.94 3.70 -14.04
CA GLU A 212 -2.46 2.47 -14.67
C GLU A 212 -1.57 1.64 -13.73
N LEU A 213 -0.71 2.28 -12.93
CA LEU A 213 0.20 1.57 -12.03
C LEU A 213 -0.55 0.91 -10.87
N SER A 214 -1.50 1.63 -10.27
CA SER A 214 -2.35 1.05 -9.23
C SER A 214 -3.27 -0.03 -9.79
N LEU A 215 -3.77 0.13 -11.01
CA LEU A 215 -4.59 -0.90 -11.68
C LEU A 215 -3.76 -2.17 -11.92
N ALA A 216 -2.55 -2.05 -12.41
CA ALA A 216 -1.64 -3.19 -12.61
C ALA A 216 -1.37 -3.93 -11.29
N LEU A 217 -1.18 -3.19 -10.18
CA LEU A 217 -1.01 -3.80 -8.86
C LEU A 217 -2.29 -4.49 -8.35
N ALA A 218 -3.46 -3.95 -8.68
CA ALA A 218 -4.74 -4.55 -8.33
C ALA A 218 -5.01 -5.87 -9.04
N LEU A 219 -4.58 -5.98 -10.31
CA LEU A 219 -4.78 -7.15 -11.17
C LEU A 219 -3.58 -8.12 -11.21
N ARG A 220 -2.53 -7.85 -10.44
CA ARG A 220 -1.27 -8.61 -10.46
C ARG A 220 -1.42 -10.12 -10.21
N GLU A 221 -2.42 -10.53 -9.44
CA GLU A 221 -2.68 -11.93 -9.07
C GLU A 221 -3.81 -12.55 -9.89
N ASP A 222 -4.24 -11.88 -10.97
CA ASP A 222 -5.27 -12.42 -11.86
C ASP A 222 -4.73 -13.60 -12.65
N ALA A 223 -5.54 -14.65 -12.80
CA ALA A 223 -5.15 -15.88 -13.47
C ALA A 223 -5.53 -15.91 -14.97
N ASP A 224 -6.21 -14.90 -15.49
CA ASP A 224 -6.60 -14.82 -16.91
C ASP A 224 -5.44 -14.23 -17.75
N GLU A 225 -4.85 -15.03 -18.61
CA GLU A 225 -3.74 -14.63 -19.51
C GLU A 225 -4.08 -13.39 -20.35
N ARG A 226 -5.35 -13.22 -20.75
CA ARG A 226 -5.78 -12.02 -21.50
C ARG A 226 -5.73 -10.75 -20.65
N VAL A 227 -5.96 -10.88 -19.34
CA VAL A 227 -5.82 -9.77 -18.40
C VAL A 227 -4.36 -9.41 -18.22
N GLU A 228 -3.49 -10.40 -18.09
CA GLU A 228 -2.04 -10.22 -18.01
C GLU A 228 -1.49 -9.50 -19.25
N GLU A 229 -1.84 -9.97 -20.46
CA GLU A 229 -1.45 -9.32 -21.73
C GLU A 229 -1.95 -7.87 -21.80
N ALA A 230 -3.22 -7.61 -21.44
CA ALA A 230 -3.79 -6.28 -21.48
C ALA A 230 -3.14 -5.32 -20.47
N VAL A 231 -2.79 -5.79 -19.27
CA VAL A 231 -2.04 -5.03 -18.28
C VAL A 231 -0.63 -4.71 -18.79
N GLU A 232 0.02 -5.66 -19.43
CA GLU A 232 1.35 -5.46 -19.99
C GLU A 232 1.34 -4.43 -21.15
N GLU A 233 0.35 -4.51 -22.05
CA GLU A 233 0.15 -3.51 -23.11
C GLU A 233 -0.09 -2.10 -22.53
N MET A 234 -0.98 -1.97 -21.57
CA MET A 234 -1.27 -0.72 -20.85
C MET A 234 -0.01 -0.13 -20.23
N LEU A 235 0.79 -0.93 -19.52
CA LEU A 235 2.03 -0.48 -18.90
C LEU A 235 3.08 -0.09 -19.95
N ASN A 236 3.19 -0.82 -21.06
CA ASN A 236 4.12 -0.48 -22.13
C ASN A 236 3.75 0.86 -22.79
N GLU A 237 2.46 1.16 -22.91
CA GLU A 237 2.00 2.46 -23.40
C GLU A 237 2.28 3.58 -22.39
N LEU A 238 2.05 3.33 -21.11
CA LEU A 238 2.38 4.27 -20.03
C LEU A 238 3.87 4.63 -20.04
N TRP A 239 4.76 3.61 -20.12
CA TRP A 239 6.21 3.89 -20.13
C TRP A 239 6.64 4.71 -21.34
N ARG A 240 6.07 4.45 -22.51
CA ARG A 240 6.33 5.29 -23.71
C ARG A 240 5.89 6.74 -23.51
N LYS A 241 4.75 6.96 -22.85
CA LYS A 241 4.27 8.32 -22.53
C LYS A 241 5.22 9.03 -21.56
N ILE A 242 5.60 8.37 -20.45
CA ILE A 242 6.48 8.96 -19.43
C ILE A 242 7.87 9.26 -20.02
N ASP A 243 8.45 8.37 -20.83
CA ASP A 243 9.74 8.59 -21.47
C ASP A 243 9.67 9.66 -22.56
N GLY A 244 8.56 9.79 -23.28
CA GLY A 244 8.34 10.84 -24.29
C GLY A 244 8.26 12.25 -23.72
N TYR A 245 7.92 12.42 -22.45
CA TYR A 245 7.97 13.74 -21.75
C TYR A 245 9.40 14.10 -21.29
N ARG A 246 10.38 13.20 -21.41
CA ARG A 246 11.79 13.43 -21.02
C ARG A 246 12.66 13.98 -22.15
N ASN A 247 12.18 13.98 -23.39
CA ASN A 247 12.84 14.55 -24.57
C ASN A 247 12.21 15.91 -24.93
#